data_c65ca3b3434fd7c40044472afcc1db6b
#
_entry.id   c65ca3b3434fd7c40044472afcc1db6b
#
_cell.length_a   1.000
_cell.length_b   1.000
_cell.length_c   1.000
_cell.angle_alpha   90.00
_cell.angle_beta   90.00
_cell.angle_gamma   90.00
#
_symmetry.space_group_name_H-M   'P 1'
#
loop_
_entity.id
_entity.type
_entity.pdbx_description
1 polymer ?
#
loop_
_entity_poly.entity_id
_entity_poly.type
_entity_poly.pdbx_seq_one_letter_code
_entity_poly.pdbx_strand_id
1 'polypeptide(L)' 'RRILDSSGKVAGVRYTTCQDPVLRAAPEGVIDPQVSLISFWNEDTPIAVLSYYACHPQSYYRTGIPNPDFPGIARFMR' A
#
# COMPACT_ATOMS: atom_id res chain seq x y z
N ARG A 1 -9.77 -0.82 7.74
CA ARG A 1 -10.67 0.24 7.30
C ARG A 1 -11.95 0.25 8.16
N ARG A 2 -12.39 1.43 8.56
CA ARG A 2 -13.67 1.62 9.27
C ARG A 2 -14.81 1.75 8.25
N ILE A 3 -15.91 1.04 8.48
CA ILE A 3 -17.15 1.17 7.75
C ILE A 3 -18.12 1.94 8.64
N LEU A 4 -18.68 3.01 8.10
CA LEU A 4 -19.60 3.87 8.85
C LEU A 4 -21.04 3.53 8.47
N ASP A 5 -21.97 3.65 9.42
CA ASP A 5 -23.39 3.61 9.19
C ASP A 5 -23.91 4.96 8.68
N SER A 6 -25.21 5.05 8.42
CA SER A 6 -25.87 6.27 7.96
C SER A 6 -25.81 7.43 8.96
N SER A 7 -25.53 7.15 10.23
CA SER A 7 -25.37 8.16 11.29
C SER A 7 -23.91 8.61 11.48
N GLY A 8 -22.96 8.05 10.70
CA GLY A 8 -21.54 8.33 10.80
C GLY A 8 -20.80 7.57 11.90
N LYS A 9 -21.47 6.62 12.59
CA LYS A 9 -20.83 5.76 13.58
C LYS A 9 -20.17 4.56 12.91
N VAL A 10 -19.15 4.00 13.58
CA VAL A 10 -18.45 2.80 13.09
C VAL A 10 -19.37 1.59 13.22
N ALA A 11 -19.87 1.09 12.10
CA ALA A 11 -20.68 -0.13 12.03
C ALA A 11 -19.82 -1.39 11.93
N GLY A 12 -18.59 -1.27 11.43
CA GLY A 12 -17.68 -2.41 11.31
C GLY A 12 -16.27 -1.99 10.95
N VAL A 13 -15.34 -2.93 11.04
CA VAL A 13 -13.95 -2.73 10.64
C VAL A 13 -13.53 -3.84 9.69
N ARG A 14 -13.11 -3.46 8.50
CA ARG A 14 -12.52 -4.39 7.53
C ARG A 14 -11.01 -4.47 7.76
N TYR A 15 -10.56 -5.65 8.10
CA TYR A 15 -9.15 -6.03 8.15
C TYR A 15 -8.71 -6.74 6.87
N THR A 16 -7.42 -6.97 6.70
CA THR A 16 -6.84 -7.63 5.52
C THR A 16 -7.45 -9.01 5.21
N THR A 17 -7.80 -9.77 6.25
CA THR A 17 -8.35 -11.14 6.14
C THR A 17 -9.87 -11.19 6.34
N CYS A 18 -10.58 -10.11 5.99
CA CYS A 18 -12.03 -10.04 6.16
C CYS A 18 -12.73 -11.08 5.29
N GLN A 19 -13.55 -11.93 5.93
CA GLN A 19 -14.37 -12.96 5.27
C GLN A 19 -15.80 -12.51 4.97
N ASP A 20 -16.25 -11.42 5.61
CA ASP A 20 -17.59 -10.86 5.39
C ASP A 20 -17.70 -10.27 3.97
N PRO A 21 -18.61 -10.81 3.12
CA PRO A 21 -18.74 -10.35 1.73
C PRO A 21 -19.23 -8.90 1.63
N VAL A 22 -20.07 -8.45 2.55
CA VAL A 22 -20.59 -7.07 2.57
C VAL A 22 -19.46 -6.08 2.87
N LEU A 23 -18.64 -6.37 3.90
CA LEU A 23 -17.48 -5.55 4.24
C LEU A 23 -16.40 -5.58 3.16
N ARG A 24 -16.26 -6.70 2.45
CA ARG A 24 -15.33 -6.82 1.32
C ARG A 24 -15.75 -6.00 0.13
N ALA A 25 -17.04 -5.95 -0.18
CA ALA A 25 -17.62 -5.20 -1.28
C ALA A 25 -17.70 -3.69 -1.00
N ALA A 26 -17.54 -3.26 0.25
CA ALA A 26 -17.55 -1.83 0.59
C ALA A 26 -16.49 -1.06 -0.20
N PRO A 27 -16.81 0.12 -0.76
CA PRO A 27 -15.90 0.91 -1.57
C PRO A 27 -14.65 1.29 -0.77
N GLU A 28 -13.52 1.44 -1.45
CA GLU A 28 -12.27 1.88 -0.81
C GLU A 28 -12.45 3.26 -0.18
N GLY A 29 -11.69 3.54 0.88
CA GLY A 29 -11.65 4.87 1.49
C GLY A 29 -10.85 5.86 0.65
N VAL A 30 -10.61 7.03 1.20
CA VAL A 30 -9.65 7.98 0.64
C VAL A 30 -8.26 7.36 0.73
N ILE A 31 -7.63 7.19 -0.40
CA ILE A 31 -6.26 6.66 -0.53
C ILE A 31 -5.42 7.64 -1.34
N ASP A 32 -4.12 7.59 -1.18
CA ASP A 32 -3.16 8.24 -2.07
C ASP A 32 -2.60 7.18 -3.04
N PRO A 33 -3.06 7.15 -4.31
CA PRO A 33 -2.61 6.18 -5.29
C PRO A 33 -1.27 6.55 -5.95
N GLN A 34 -0.70 7.72 -5.61
CA GLN A 34 0.49 8.25 -6.28
C GLN A 34 1.77 7.63 -5.73
N VAL A 35 2.70 7.36 -6.62
CA VAL A 35 4.09 7.08 -6.29
C VAL A 35 4.90 8.34 -6.57
N SER A 36 5.43 8.95 -5.52
CA SER A 36 6.30 10.13 -5.64
C SER A 36 7.75 9.71 -5.78
N LEU A 37 8.48 10.35 -6.68
CA LEU A 37 9.87 10.06 -6.95
C LEU A 37 10.70 11.35 -6.90
N ILE A 38 11.89 11.26 -6.30
CA ILE A 38 12.92 12.30 -6.36
C ILE A 38 14.20 11.61 -6.82
N SER A 39 14.74 12.04 -7.95
CA SER A 39 15.99 11.51 -8.49
C SER A 39 17.11 12.53 -8.37
N PHE A 40 18.29 12.07 -8.03
CA PHE A 40 19.52 12.85 -7.92
C PHE A 40 20.47 12.43 -9.01
N TRP A 41 21.06 13.39 -9.70
CA TRP A 41 21.90 13.19 -10.87
C TRP A 41 23.19 13.97 -10.72
N ASN A 42 24.27 13.42 -11.26
CA ASN A 42 25.50 14.16 -11.52
C ASN A 42 25.64 14.23 -13.03
N GLU A 43 25.32 15.40 -13.61
CA GLU A 43 25.14 15.56 -15.04
C GLU A 43 24.15 14.54 -15.59
N ASP A 44 24.57 13.62 -16.45
CA ASP A 44 23.73 12.56 -17.04
C ASP A 44 23.79 11.23 -16.26
N THR A 45 24.49 11.18 -15.13
CA THR A 45 24.66 9.96 -14.34
C THR A 45 23.73 9.96 -13.13
N PRO A 46 22.82 8.99 -13.01
CA PRO A 46 21.96 8.90 -11.84
C PRO A 46 22.76 8.46 -10.61
N ILE A 47 22.59 9.17 -9.49
CA ILE A 47 23.26 8.89 -8.21
C ILE A 47 22.33 8.15 -7.28
N ALA A 48 21.10 8.63 -7.13
CA ALA A 48 20.13 8.07 -6.21
C ALA A 48 18.71 8.37 -6.65
N VAL A 49 17.78 7.51 -6.23
CA VAL A 49 16.33 7.74 -6.38
C VAL A 49 15.66 7.44 -5.06
N LEU A 50 14.93 8.40 -4.54
CA LEU A 50 13.98 8.23 -3.45
C LEU A 50 12.60 7.96 -4.02
N SER A 51 11.92 6.96 -3.50
CA SER A 51 10.53 6.69 -3.84
C SER A 51 9.67 6.65 -2.58
N TYR A 52 8.52 7.27 -2.67
CA TYR A 52 7.51 7.28 -1.62
C TYR A 52 6.19 6.77 -2.19
N TYR A 53 5.59 5.82 -1.47
CA TYR A 53 4.27 5.28 -1.79
C TYR A 53 3.51 4.98 -0.50
N ALA A 54 2.33 5.56 -0.37
CA ALA A 54 1.49 5.43 0.83
C ALA A 54 0.79 4.06 0.87
N CYS A 55 1.56 2.98 0.72
CA CYS A 55 1.05 1.61 0.73
C CYS A 55 1.91 0.72 1.63
N HIS A 56 1.23 -0.11 2.39
CA HIS A 56 1.86 -1.08 3.28
C HIS A 56 2.34 -2.30 2.49
N PRO A 57 3.62 -2.69 2.56
CA PRO A 57 4.12 -3.87 1.87
C PRO A 57 3.63 -5.14 2.58
N GLN A 58 2.53 -5.71 2.12
CA GLN A 58 1.84 -6.85 2.74
C GLN A 58 1.38 -7.92 1.74
N SER A 59 1.96 -7.98 0.54
CA SER A 59 1.55 -8.94 -0.49
C SER A 59 1.74 -10.40 -0.03
N TYR A 60 2.72 -10.64 0.83
CA TYR A 60 3.07 -11.97 1.33
C TYR A 60 2.86 -12.11 2.85
N TYR A 61 1.87 -11.40 3.38
CA TYR A 61 1.56 -11.40 4.81
C TYR A 61 1.22 -12.80 5.31
N ARG A 62 1.87 -13.22 6.41
CA ARG A 62 1.68 -14.53 7.07
C ARG A 62 2.02 -15.76 6.23
N THR A 63 2.81 -15.64 5.19
CA THR A 63 3.27 -16.81 4.42
C THR A 63 4.40 -17.58 5.11
N GLY A 64 5.04 -16.97 6.13
CA GLY A 64 6.20 -17.57 6.80
C GLY A 64 7.49 -17.52 5.97
N ILE A 65 7.45 -16.91 4.79
CA ILE A 65 8.60 -16.80 3.88
C ILE A 65 9.10 -15.35 3.88
N PRO A 66 10.39 -15.10 4.19
CA PRO A 66 10.99 -13.78 4.02
C PRO A 66 10.84 -13.31 2.58
N ASN A 67 10.27 -12.12 2.39
CA ASN A 67 10.03 -11.58 1.06
C ASN A 67 10.23 -10.05 1.08
N PRO A 68 10.99 -9.47 0.12
CA PRO A 68 11.22 -8.04 0.05
C PRO A 68 10.01 -7.26 -0.42
N ASP A 69 8.93 -7.95 -0.85
CA ASP A 69 7.70 -7.39 -1.37
C ASP A 69 7.96 -6.37 -2.51
N PHE A 70 6.96 -5.55 -2.89
CA PHE A 70 7.13 -4.59 -3.98
C PHE A 70 8.28 -3.58 -3.75
N PRO A 71 8.61 -3.12 -2.52
CA PRO A 71 9.73 -2.19 -2.33
C PRO A 71 11.08 -2.82 -2.69
N GLY A 72 11.29 -4.09 -2.36
CA GLY A 72 12.50 -4.79 -2.73
C GLY A 72 12.59 -5.05 -4.22
N ILE A 73 11.51 -5.51 -4.83
CA ILE A 73 11.44 -5.72 -6.28
C ILE A 73 11.73 -4.41 -7.03
N ALA A 74 11.12 -3.30 -6.62
CA ALA A 74 11.36 -1.99 -7.22
C ALA A 74 12.83 -1.55 -7.16
N ARG A 75 13.58 -1.94 -6.10
CA ARG A 75 15.02 -1.67 -5.98
C ARG A 75 15.87 -2.49 -6.94
N PHE A 76 15.46 -3.73 -7.23
CA PHE A 76 16.20 -4.59 -8.18
C PHE A 76 15.96 -4.23 -9.65
N MET A 77 14.86 -3.56 -9.96
CA MET A 77 14.49 -3.19 -11.33
C MET A 77 15.04 -1.83 -11.78
N ARG A 78 15.80 -1.14 -10.94
CA ARG A 78 16.34 0.20 -11.20
C ARG A 78 17.83 0.17 -11.47
#